data_772b90ff333ba9955127cca2949400c8
#
_entry.id   772b90ff333ba9955127cca2949400c8
#
_cell.length_a   1.000
_cell.length_b   1.000
_cell.length_c   1.000
_cell.angle_alpha   90.00
_cell.angle_beta   90.00
_cell.angle_gamma   90.00
#
_symmetry.space_group_name_H-M   'P 1'
#
loop_
_entity.id
_entity.type
_entity.pdbx_description
1 polymer ?
#
loop_
_entity_poly.entity_id
_entity_poly.type
_entity_poly.pdbx_seq_one_letter_code
_entity_poly.pdbx_strand_id
1 'polypeptide(L)'
;MITTTKNNTKCIFAHGGMSISSNGYTKPCCQIKKGEGEKPHWSEDHKESQWWKSLRDNLDNGIKDPRCVKCWDLEASGIQSMRLGGNEFQEEDKVNIHPWSYVDLKLGSKCNLMCSMCKSPSSSLIAKEMYDNMDEQWPGELEEGMFPAHHEKFKKQARKYYELGGFTEKKQWYEDPAFYDKLKSNAEHIRTLKFTGGEPTVIPQVHEVMDWMVKSGHAKHIHIRITTNGTNKSLKLWEDMLNFRSSQIRMLSLIHI
;
A
#
# COMPACT_ATOMS: atom_id res chain seq x y z
N MET A 1 -15.15 16.81 24.14
CA MET A 1 -15.67 15.58 24.78
C MET A 1 -16.06 14.61 23.67
N ILE A 2 -15.32 13.51 23.50
CA ILE A 2 -15.62 12.47 22.50
C ILE A 2 -16.75 11.63 23.10
N THR A 3 -17.94 11.75 22.54
CA THR A 3 -19.10 10.95 22.94
C THR A 3 -18.82 9.48 22.61
N THR A 4 -18.69 8.67 23.63
CA THR A 4 -18.55 7.20 23.54
C THR A 4 -19.89 6.59 23.11
N THR A 5 -20.15 6.47 21.82
CA THR A 5 -21.27 5.70 21.31
C THR A 5 -20.92 4.19 21.23
N LYS A 6 -21.91 3.38 21.50
CA LYS A 6 -21.93 1.91 21.62
C LYS A 6 -21.52 1.17 20.32
N ASN A 7 -20.41 1.39 19.75
CA ASN A 7 -19.73 0.55 18.75
C ASN A 7 -18.48 1.24 18.20
N ASN A 8 -17.54 1.54 19.11
CA ASN A 8 -16.33 2.32 18.79
C ASN A 8 -15.25 1.51 18.02
N THR A 9 -15.59 0.35 17.47
CA THR A 9 -14.66 -0.50 16.71
C THR A 9 -14.88 -0.49 15.20
N LYS A 10 -15.97 0.13 14.70
CA LYS A 10 -16.24 0.23 13.27
C LYS A 10 -15.06 0.81 12.50
N CYS A 11 -14.80 0.26 11.33
CA CYS A 11 -13.74 0.71 10.45
C CYS A 11 -14.16 0.59 8.99
N ILE A 12 -14.29 1.72 8.29
CA ILE A 12 -14.63 1.74 6.87
C ILE A 12 -13.68 0.85 6.04
N PHE A 13 -12.39 0.82 6.40
CA PHE A 13 -11.40 0.07 5.64
C PHE A 13 -11.58 -1.45 5.75
N ALA A 14 -12.16 -1.96 6.83
CA ALA A 14 -12.45 -3.40 6.96
C ALA A 14 -13.47 -3.87 5.90
N HIS A 15 -14.37 -3.01 5.49
CA HIS A 15 -15.44 -3.28 4.54
C HIS A 15 -15.17 -2.69 3.15
N GLY A 16 -14.56 -1.53 3.09
CA GLY A 16 -14.38 -0.74 1.85
C GLY A 16 -12.94 -0.50 1.43
N GLY A 17 -11.96 -1.06 2.14
CA GLY A 17 -10.55 -0.84 1.85
C GLY A 17 -9.90 -1.99 1.07
N MET A 18 -9.05 -1.64 0.12
CA MET A 18 -8.22 -2.55 -0.67
C MET A 18 -6.81 -1.96 -0.77
N SER A 19 -5.91 -2.39 0.10
CA SER A 19 -4.48 -2.02 -0.01
C SER A 19 -3.73 -3.21 -0.59
N ILE A 20 -3.12 -3.03 -1.77
CA ILE A 20 -2.31 -4.05 -2.45
C ILE A 20 -0.84 -3.70 -2.27
N SER A 21 -0.09 -4.63 -1.69
CA SER A 21 1.35 -4.48 -1.44
C SER A 21 2.17 -4.74 -2.71
N SER A 22 3.45 -4.36 -2.70
CA SER A 22 4.36 -4.54 -3.85
C SER A 22 4.47 -5.98 -4.36
N ASN A 23 4.11 -6.97 -3.56
CA ASN A 23 4.08 -8.39 -3.92
C ASN A 23 2.66 -8.93 -4.20
N GLY A 24 1.67 -8.06 -4.44
CA GLY A 24 0.31 -8.44 -4.83
C GLY A 24 -0.63 -8.89 -3.72
N TYR A 25 -0.17 -9.00 -2.47
CA TYR A 25 -1.05 -9.39 -1.36
C TYR A 25 -1.94 -8.24 -0.91
N THR A 26 -3.20 -8.56 -0.65
CA THR A 26 -4.23 -7.61 -0.25
C THR A 26 -4.39 -7.51 1.26
N LYS A 27 -4.81 -6.35 1.71
CA LYS A 27 -5.19 -6.06 3.10
C LYS A 27 -6.14 -4.87 3.15
N PRO A 28 -6.95 -4.71 4.22
CA PRO A 28 -7.93 -3.63 4.32
C PRO A 28 -7.31 -2.24 4.30
N CYS A 29 -6.15 -2.08 4.93
CA CYS A 29 -5.45 -0.80 4.99
C CYS A 29 -3.94 -0.97 5.18
N CYS A 30 -3.18 0.10 4.96
CA CYS A 30 -1.72 0.08 5.10
C CYS A 30 -1.22 -0.05 6.55
N GLN A 31 -2.07 0.22 7.55
CA GLN A 31 -1.69 0.22 8.97
C GLN A 31 -1.83 -1.14 9.66
N ILE A 32 -2.63 -2.06 9.09
CA ILE A 32 -2.91 -3.34 9.72
C ILE A 32 -1.64 -4.17 9.87
N LYS A 33 -1.42 -4.74 11.07
CA LYS A 33 -0.32 -5.65 11.33
C LYS A 33 -0.55 -7.02 10.67
N LYS A 34 0.53 -7.74 10.48
CA LYS A 34 0.47 -9.13 10.06
C LYS A 34 -0.10 -9.94 11.23
N GLY A 35 -1.33 -10.41 11.08
CA GLY A 35 -1.93 -11.38 11.99
C GLY A 35 -1.61 -12.81 11.55
N GLU A 36 -2.15 -13.79 12.28
CA GLU A 36 -2.17 -15.19 11.86
C GLU A 36 -3.02 -15.38 10.60
N GLY A 37 -2.69 -16.38 9.82
CA GLY A 37 -3.37 -16.71 8.58
C GLY A 37 -2.76 -16.09 7.32
N GLU A 38 -3.12 -16.66 6.21
CA GLU A 38 -2.64 -16.26 4.90
C GLU A 38 -3.47 -15.10 4.35
N LYS A 39 -2.77 -14.08 3.86
CA LYS A 39 -3.41 -12.95 3.21
C LYS A 39 -3.72 -13.33 1.77
N PRO A 40 -4.92 -13.03 1.28
CA PRO A 40 -5.26 -13.31 -0.11
C PRO A 40 -4.42 -12.46 -1.07
N HIS A 41 -4.08 -13.05 -2.20
CA HIS A 41 -3.51 -12.34 -3.33
C HIS A 41 -4.61 -11.52 -4.05
N TRP A 42 -4.25 -10.49 -4.82
CA TRP A 42 -5.22 -9.64 -5.53
C TRP A 42 -6.12 -10.44 -6.50
N SER A 43 -5.61 -11.57 -7.03
CA SER A 43 -6.35 -12.47 -7.93
C SER A 43 -7.43 -13.30 -7.22
N GLU A 44 -7.34 -13.43 -5.90
CA GLU A 44 -8.30 -14.18 -5.09
C GLU A 44 -9.47 -13.31 -4.65
N ASP A 45 -10.57 -13.93 -4.22
CA ASP A 45 -11.65 -13.21 -3.56
C ASP A 45 -11.29 -12.97 -2.08
N HIS A 46 -10.73 -11.79 -1.85
CA HIS A 46 -10.32 -11.37 -0.50
C HIS A 46 -11.49 -11.30 0.48
N LYS A 47 -12.74 -11.05 0.02
CA LYS A 47 -13.91 -10.96 0.88
C LYS A 47 -14.21 -12.30 1.53
N GLU A 48 -13.99 -13.39 0.80
CA GLU A 48 -14.27 -14.75 1.23
C GLU A 48 -13.15 -15.35 2.08
N SER A 49 -11.96 -14.72 2.10
CA SER A 49 -10.86 -15.21 2.91
C SER A 49 -11.21 -15.15 4.41
N GLN A 50 -10.89 -16.24 5.14
CA GLN A 50 -11.13 -16.31 6.59
C GLN A 50 -10.40 -15.21 7.35
N TRP A 51 -9.25 -14.77 6.84
CA TRP A 51 -8.47 -13.69 7.43
C TRP A 51 -9.23 -12.35 7.44
N TRP A 52 -9.96 -12.03 6.35
CA TRP A 52 -10.77 -10.82 6.25
C TRP A 52 -12.11 -10.96 7.00
N LYS A 53 -12.75 -12.13 6.92
CA LYS A 53 -14.00 -12.41 7.62
C LYS A 53 -13.81 -12.21 9.12
N SER A 54 -12.81 -12.86 9.72
CA SER A 54 -12.55 -12.74 11.16
C SER A 54 -12.24 -11.31 11.61
N LEU A 55 -11.61 -10.49 10.76
CA LEU A 55 -11.39 -9.08 11.08
C LEU A 55 -12.71 -8.30 11.12
N ARG A 56 -13.56 -8.47 10.10
CA ARG A 56 -14.86 -7.81 10.05
C ARG A 56 -15.74 -8.23 11.23
N ASP A 57 -15.83 -9.52 11.46
CA ASP A 57 -16.63 -10.08 12.56
C ASP A 57 -16.20 -9.51 13.92
N ASN A 58 -14.90 -9.43 14.20
CA ASN A 58 -14.41 -8.82 15.43
C ASN A 58 -14.84 -7.35 15.54
N LEU A 59 -14.60 -6.56 14.51
CA LEU A 59 -14.89 -5.12 14.53
C LEU A 59 -16.41 -4.84 14.61
N ASP A 60 -17.23 -5.62 13.91
CA ASP A 60 -18.68 -5.48 13.90
C ASP A 60 -19.30 -5.90 15.24
N ASN A 61 -18.67 -6.83 15.94
CA ASN A 61 -19.09 -7.27 17.29
C ASN A 61 -18.48 -6.43 18.43
N GLY A 62 -17.86 -5.30 18.14
CA GLY A 62 -17.29 -4.41 19.16
C GLY A 62 -15.95 -4.89 19.75
N ILE A 63 -15.29 -5.87 19.11
CA ILE A 63 -14.02 -6.43 19.56
C ILE A 63 -12.87 -5.67 18.92
N LYS A 64 -11.97 -5.15 19.73
CA LYS A 64 -10.72 -4.52 19.28
C LYS A 64 -9.78 -5.57 18.70
N ASP A 65 -9.80 -5.75 17.39
CA ASP A 65 -8.94 -6.72 16.73
C ASP A 65 -7.45 -6.38 16.93
N PRO A 66 -6.61 -7.33 17.38
CA PRO A 66 -5.19 -7.09 17.67
C PRO A 66 -4.38 -6.71 16.43
N ARG A 67 -4.85 -7.04 15.22
CA ARG A 67 -4.22 -6.62 13.97
C ARG A 67 -4.31 -5.11 13.75
N CYS A 68 -5.29 -4.44 14.38
CA CYS A 68 -5.52 -2.99 14.31
C CYS A 68 -4.87 -2.21 15.46
N VAL A 69 -3.97 -2.81 16.24
CA VAL A 69 -3.36 -2.23 17.45
C VAL A 69 -2.82 -0.82 17.23
N LYS A 70 -2.26 -0.52 16.05
CA LYS A 70 -1.73 0.83 15.76
C LYS A 70 -2.80 1.92 15.80
N CYS A 71 -4.03 1.62 15.38
CA CYS A 71 -5.14 2.56 15.51
C CYS A 71 -5.56 2.68 16.98
N TRP A 72 -5.65 1.55 17.69
CA TRP A 72 -6.04 1.54 19.11
C TRP A 72 -5.06 2.32 19.98
N ASP A 73 -3.75 2.19 19.74
CA ASP A 73 -2.70 2.89 20.48
C ASP A 73 -2.78 4.41 20.23
N LEU A 74 -2.97 4.84 18.98
CA LEU A 74 -3.13 6.26 18.65
C LEU A 74 -4.38 6.84 19.31
N GLU A 75 -5.51 6.14 19.24
CA GLU A 75 -6.78 6.57 19.83
C GLU A 75 -6.70 6.63 21.36
N ALA A 76 -6.02 5.67 21.99
CA ALA A 76 -5.76 5.70 23.43
C ALA A 76 -4.89 6.89 23.86
N SER A 77 -4.04 7.37 22.95
CA SER A 77 -3.20 8.56 23.17
C SER A 77 -3.89 9.88 22.77
N GLY A 78 -5.19 9.86 22.44
CA GLY A 78 -5.94 11.02 21.99
C GLY A 78 -5.60 11.52 20.58
N ILE A 79 -4.89 10.71 19.78
CA ILE A 79 -4.48 11.05 18.41
C ILE A 79 -5.48 10.43 17.43
N GLN A 80 -5.91 11.21 16.44
CA GLN A 80 -6.77 10.70 15.37
C GLN A 80 -6.07 9.59 14.59
N SER A 81 -6.66 8.40 14.62
CA SER A 81 -6.17 7.26 13.85
C SER A 81 -6.65 7.30 12.39
N MET A 82 -6.01 6.50 11.52
CA MET A 82 -6.49 6.32 10.15
C MET A 82 -7.94 5.80 10.12
N ARG A 83 -8.34 4.95 11.07
CA ARG A 83 -9.69 4.41 11.19
C ARG A 83 -10.71 5.51 11.44
N LEU A 84 -10.46 6.37 12.42
CA LEU A 84 -11.36 7.49 12.75
C LEU A 84 -11.48 8.46 11.57
N GLY A 85 -10.35 8.90 11.00
CA GLY A 85 -10.40 9.80 9.85
C GLY A 85 -11.07 9.18 8.62
N GLY A 86 -10.99 7.86 8.43
CA GLY A 86 -11.70 7.17 7.36
C GLY A 86 -13.21 7.10 7.61
N ASN A 87 -13.64 6.87 8.84
CA ASN A 87 -15.05 6.86 9.19
C ASN A 87 -15.69 8.25 9.04
N GLU A 88 -15.00 9.31 9.50
CA GLU A 88 -15.43 10.70 9.30
C GLU A 88 -15.59 11.03 7.82
N PHE A 89 -14.60 10.69 6.99
CA PHE A 89 -14.67 10.88 5.54
C PHE A 89 -15.87 10.17 4.91
N GLN A 90 -16.23 8.96 5.37
CA GLN A 90 -17.42 8.25 4.91
C GLN A 90 -18.72 8.99 5.27
N GLU A 91 -18.80 9.50 6.49
CA GLU A 91 -19.99 10.22 6.97
C GLU A 91 -20.17 11.53 6.23
N GLU A 92 -19.11 12.30 6.03
CA GLU A 92 -19.12 13.58 5.31
C GLU A 92 -19.51 13.41 3.83
N ASP A 93 -18.92 12.43 3.15
CA ASP A 93 -19.14 12.18 1.72
C ASP A 93 -20.38 11.31 1.44
N LYS A 94 -21.06 10.79 2.48
CA LYS A 94 -22.21 9.86 2.36
C LYS A 94 -21.89 8.66 1.44
N VAL A 95 -20.67 8.14 1.53
CA VAL A 95 -20.20 7.08 0.66
C VAL A 95 -20.87 5.76 1.01
N ASN A 96 -21.54 5.14 0.04
CA ASN A 96 -21.91 3.72 0.16
C ASN A 96 -20.65 2.88 0.13
N ILE A 97 -20.44 2.08 1.20
CA ILE A 97 -19.23 1.27 1.33
C ILE A 97 -19.27 0.12 0.33
N HIS A 98 -18.33 0.11 -0.58
CA HIS A 98 -18.04 -1.01 -1.48
C HIS A 98 -16.60 -1.49 -1.23
N PRO A 99 -16.26 -2.77 -1.40
CA PRO A 99 -14.90 -3.28 -1.15
C PRO A 99 -13.76 -2.60 -1.90
N TRP A 100 -14.10 -1.82 -2.92
CA TRP A 100 -13.17 -1.00 -3.70
C TRP A 100 -13.33 0.51 -3.43
N SER A 101 -13.98 0.92 -2.34
CA SER A 101 -14.18 2.36 -2.07
C SER A 101 -12.85 3.08 -1.79
N TYR A 102 -11.93 2.43 -1.10
CA TYR A 102 -10.60 2.97 -0.81
C TYR A 102 -9.52 2.02 -1.34
N VAL A 103 -8.83 2.42 -2.39
CA VAL A 103 -7.81 1.61 -3.07
C VAL A 103 -6.43 2.23 -2.85
N ASP A 104 -5.53 1.48 -2.23
CA ASP A 104 -4.12 1.88 -2.00
C ASP A 104 -3.21 0.91 -2.76
N LEU A 105 -2.60 1.37 -3.84
CA LEU A 105 -1.80 0.55 -4.75
C LEU A 105 -0.30 0.81 -4.56
N LYS A 106 0.43 -0.26 -4.33
CA LYS A 106 1.89 -0.29 -4.43
C LYS A 106 2.29 -1.06 -5.68
N LEU A 107 2.36 -0.38 -6.81
CA LEU A 107 2.74 -0.98 -8.09
C LEU A 107 4.27 -1.16 -8.14
N GLY A 108 4.76 -2.12 -7.34
CA GLY A 108 6.17 -2.42 -7.23
C GLY A 108 6.98 -1.53 -6.28
N SER A 109 8.30 -1.64 -6.37
CA SER A 109 9.27 -0.89 -5.57
C SER A 109 10.20 -0.01 -6.40
N LYS A 110 9.93 0.15 -7.71
CA LYS A 110 10.75 0.98 -8.61
C LYS A 110 10.88 2.39 -8.05
N CYS A 111 12.12 2.83 -7.85
CA CYS A 111 12.46 4.14 -7.31
C CYS A 111 13.75 4.64 -7.94
N ASN A 112 13.87 5.95 -8.12
CA ASN A 112 15.05 6.60 -8.66
C ASN A 112 15.94 7.22 -7.58
N LEU A 113 15.68 6.95 -6.30
CA LEU A 113 16.47 7.42 -5.15
C LEU A 113 16.76 6.29 -4.15
N MET A 114 17.85 6.51 -3.38
CA MET A 114 18.30 5.64 -2.29
C MET A 114 18.27 6.40 -0.95
N CYS A 115 17.10 6.85 -0.53
CA CYS A 115 16.96 7.62 0.70
C CYS A 115 17.33 6.80 1.93
N SER A 116 18.10 7.39 2.87
CA SER A 116 18.57 6.72 4.10
C SER A 116 17.43 6.17 4.99
N MET A 117 16.24 6.83 4.94
CA MET A 117 15.05 6.39 5.66
C MET A 117 14.32 5.21 4.97
N CYS A 118 14.68 4.89 3.72
CA CYS A 118 13.99 3.88 2.92
C CYS A 118 14.55 2.48 3.18
N LYS A 119 13.80 1.49 2.75
CA LYS A 119 14.15 0.08 2.88
C LYS A 119 14.01 -0.62 1.53
N SER A 120 14.74 -1.70 1.33
CA SER A 120 14.73 -2.51 0.10
C SER A 120 13.33 -2.93 -0.41
N PRO A 121 12.30 -3.20 0.42
CA PRO A 121 10.95 -3.46 -0.09
C PRO A 121 10.26 -2.26 -0.73
N SER A 122 10.82 -1.06 -0.58
CA SER A 122 10.24 0.20 -1.07
C SER A 122 11.20 1.04 -1.92
N SER A 123 12.38 0.52 -2.26
CA SER A 123 13.31 1.13 -3.19
C SER A 123 14.06 0.06 -3.97
N SER A 124 13.84 0.04 -5.28
CA SER A 124 14.53 -0.90 -6.17
C SER A 124 16.04 -0.70 -6.17
N LEU A 125 16.53 0.54 -6.06
CA LEU A 125 17.97 0.82 -6.01
C LEU A 125 18.61 0.26 -4.74
N ILE A 126 17.97 0.44 -3.57
CA ILE A 126 18.45 -0.18 -2.31
C ILE A 126 18.37 -1.71 -2.40
N ALA A 127 17.33 -2.24 -3.04
CA ALA A 127 17.20 -3.68 -3.25
C ALA A 127 18.33 -4.23 -4.15
N LYS A 128 18.69 -3.46 -5.19
CA LYS A 128 19.79 -3.81 -6.10
C LYS A 128 21.12 -3.77 -5.36
N GLU A 129 21.42 -2.71 -4.63
CA GLU A 129 22.64 -2.60 -3.83
C GLU A 129 22.76 -3.75 -2.83
N MET A 130 21.68 -4.06 -2.10
CA MET A 130 21.63 -5.19 -1.18
C MET A 130 21.90 -6.52 -1.88
N TYR A 131 21.44 -6.70 -3.12
CA TYR A 131 21.66 -7.91 -3.90
C TYR A 131 23.10 -8.00 -4.42
N ASP A 132 23.60 -6.92 -5.01
CA ASP A 132 24.93 -6.87 -5.61
C ASP A 132 26.04 -7.10 -4.54
N ASN A 133 25.80 -6.66 -3.31
CA ASN A 133 26.75 -6.76 -2.21
C ASN A 133 26.38 -7.85 -1.18
N MET A 134 25.45 -8.76 -1.49
CA MET A 134 24.96 -9.72 -0.52
C MET A 134 26.02 -10.72 -0.04
N ASP A 135 27.08 -10.93 -0.82
CA ASP A 135 28.21 -11.78 -0.46
C ASP A 135 29.35 -10.99 0.19
N GLU A 136 29.51 -9.69 -0.12
CA GLU A 136 30.58 -8.82 0.38
C GLU A 136 30.23 -8.13 1.70
N GLN A 137 28.98 -7.74 1.90
CA GLN A 137 28.52 -7.05 3.12
C GLN A 137 28.58 -7.93 4.38
N TRP A 138 28.88 -9.19 4.19
CA TRP A 138 29.13 -10.11 5.28
C TRP A 138 30.53 -10.68 5.11
N PRO A 139 31.58 -9.99 5.62
CA PRO A 139 32.94 -10.53 5.55
C PRO A 139 32.93 -11.91 6.19
N GLY A 140 33.39 -12.89 5.43
CA GLY A 140 33.33 -14.31 5.75
C GLY A 140 34.18 -14.79 6.96
N GLU A 141 34.58 -13.86 7.82
CA GLU A 141 35.30 -14.11 9.06
C GLU A 141 34.44 -13.81 10.29
N LEU A 142 33.17 -14.18 10.24
CA LEU A 142 32.46 -14.44 11.49
C LEU A 142 32.91 -15.82 11.93
N GLU A 143 33.53 -15.90 13.12
CA GLU A 143 33.98 -17.12 13.76
C GLU A 143 32.99 -18.26 13.54
N GLU A 144 33.48 -19.46 13.21
CA GLU A 144 32.65 -20.66 13.02
C GLU A 144 31.64 -20.76 14.17
N GLY A 145 30.36 -20.47 13.87
CA GLY A 145 29.27 -20.56 14.85
C GLY A 145 28.38 -19.30 14.98
N MET A 146 28.79 -18.14 14.48
CA MET A 146 28.00 -16.91 14.62
C MET A 146 27.11 -16.65 13.40
N PHE A 147 25.86 -17.16 13.44
CA PHE A 147 24.71 -16.82 12.61
C PHE A 147 24.63 -17.27 11.14
N PRO A 148 24.91 -18.52 10.75
CA PRO A 148 24.65 -19.02 9.38
C PRO A 148 23.18 -18.81 8.95
N ALA A 149 22.23 -18.99 9.86
CA ALA A 149 20.81 -18.85 9.59
C ALA A 149 20.39 -17.39 9.25
N HIS A 150 21.06 -16.40 9.84
CA HIS A 150 20.80 -14.98 9.54
C HIS A 150 21.34 -14.59 8.17
N HIS A 151 22.49 -15.11 7.77
CA HIS A 151 23.10 -14.85 6.47
C HIS A 151 22.25 -15.43 5.33
N GLU A 152 21.82 -16.68 5.44
CA GLU A 152 20.92 -17.27 4.44
C GLU A 152 19.57 -16.55 4.37
N LYS A 153 19.03 -16.12 5.50
CA LYS A 153 17.81 -15.30 5.53
C LYS A 153 18.02 -13.96 4.84
N PHE A 154 19.16 -13.31 5.04
CA PHE A 154 19.53 -12.06 4.38
C PHE A 154 19.63 -12.25 2.86
N LYS A 155 20.37 -13.26 2.38
CA LYS A 155 20.51 -13.59 0.95
C LYS A 155 19.15 -13.88 0.31
N LYS A 156 18.30 -14.65 0.99
CA LYS A 156 16.92 -14.91 0.53
C LYS A 156 16.10 -13.63 0.39
N GLN A 157 16.24 -12.71 1.34
CA GLN A 157 15.56 -11.41 1.26
C GLN A 157 16.12 -10.53 0.16
N ALA A 158 17.43 -10.48 -0.03
CA ALA A 158 18.09 -9.74 -1.09
C ALA A 158 17.57 -10.17 -2.47
N ARG A 159 17.58 -11.47 -2.76
CA ARG A 159 17.04 -12.05 -4.00
C ARG A 159 15.57 -11.70 -4.20
N LYS A 160 14.76 -11.85 -3.16
CA LYS A 160 13.33 -11.52 -3.22
C LYS A 160 13.07 -10.05 -3.56
N TYR A 161 13.79 -9.12 -2.93
CA TYR A 161 13.58 -7.68 -3.17
C TYR A 161 14.17 -7.23 -4.50
N TYR A 162 15.25 -7.86 -4.97
CA TYR A 162 15.79 -7.68 -6.31
C TYR A 162 14.75 -8.06 -7.38
N GLU A 163 14.09 -9.20 -7.22
CA GLU A 163 13.00 -9.63 -8.09
C GLU A 163 11.82 -8.64 -8.07
N LEU A 164 11.38 -8.22 -6.87
CA LEU A 164 10.30 -7.23 -6.72
C LEU A 164 10.69 -5.83 -7.24
N GLY A 165 11.96 -5.56 -7.38
CA GLY A 165 12.50 -4.35 -8.00
C GLY A 165 12.41 -4.32 -9.52
N GLY A 166 12.03 -5.46 -10.13
CA GLY A 166 11.91 -5.59 -11.59
C GLY A 166 13.25 -5.81 -12.30
N PHE A 167 14.25 -6.38 -11.61
CA PHE A 167 15.57 -6.69 -12.19
C PHE A 167 15.69 -8.12 -12.73
N THR A 168 14.61 -8.86 -12.78
CA THR A 168 14.53 -10.21 -13.37
C THR A 168 13.48 -10.22 -14.48
N GLU A 169 13.49 -11.26 -15.30
CA GLU A 169 12.50 -11.46 -16.36
C GLU A 169 11.11 -11.85 -15.83
N LYS A 170 10.98 -12.05 -14.54
CA LYS A 170 9.70 -12.42 -13.93
C LYS A 170 8.72 -11.27 -14.01
N LYS A 171 7.59 -11.50 -14.68
CA LYS A 171 6.50 -10.52 -14.73
C LYS A 171 6.02 -10.16 -13.33
N GLN A 172 5.84 -8.88 -13.13
CA GLN A 172 5.27 -8.37 -11.89
C GLN A 172 3.74 -8.52 -11.92
N TRP A 173 3.13 -8.72 -10.76
CA TRP A 173 1.68 -8.89 -10.65
C TRP A 173 0.88 -7.71 -11.24
N TYR A 174 1.43 -6.51 -11.19
CA TYR A 174 0.81 -5.30 -11.72
C TYR A 174 1.02 -5.12 -13.23
N GLU A 175 1.63 -6.08 -13.90
CA GLU A 175 1.73 -6.17 -15.37
C GLU A 175 0.69 -7.15 -15.94
N ASP A 176 -0.09 -7.80 -15.07
CA ASP A 176 -1.14 -8.72 -15.49
C ASP A 176 -2.37 -7.93 -15.96
N PRO A 177 -2.82 -8.10 -17.21
CA PRO A 177 -4.02 -7.46 -17.74
C PRO A 177 -5.27 -7.72 -16.89
N ALA A 178 -5.40 -8.90 -16.29
CA ALA A 178 -6.54 -9.24 -15.44
C ALA A 178 -6.65 -8.35 -14.19
N PHE A 179 -5.53 -7.82 -13.70
CA PHE A 179 -5.55 -6.83 -12.64
C PHE A 179 -6.25 -5.53 -13.07
N TYR A 180 -5.92 -5.05 -14.27
CA TYR A 180 -6.52 -3.84 -14.82
C TYR A 180 -7.99 -4.02 -15.14
N ASP A 181 -8.40 -5.19 -15.66
CA ASP A 181 -9.80 -5.50 -15.89
C ASP A 181 -10.60 -5.49 -14.59
N LYS A 182 -10.02 -6.07 -13.52
CA LYS A 182 -10.61 -6.04 -12.18
C LYS A 182 -10.66 -4.63 -11.58
N LEU A 183 -9.63 -3.81 -11.78
CA LEU A 183 -9.62 -2.41 -11.36
C LEU A 183 -10.66 -1.58 -12.11
N LYS A 184 -10.73 -1.73 -13.42
CA LYS A 184 -11.66 -1.02 -14.30
C LYS A 184 -13.12 -1.38 -14.01
N SER A 185 -13.43 -2.66 -13.83
CA SER A 185 -14.79 -3.12 -13.50
C SER A 185 -15.31 -2.62 -12.14
N ASN A 186 -14.41 -2.18 -11.26
CA ASN A 186 -14.78 -1.62 -9.96
C ASN A 186 -14.58 -0.09 -9.87
N ALA A 187 -14.21 0.56 -10.96
CA ALA A 187 -13.84 2.00 -10.95
C ALA A 187 -14.98 2.92 -10.50
N GLU A 188 -16.23 2.59 -10.81
CA GLU A 188 -17.42 3.35 -10.38
C GLU A 188 -17.58 3.40 -8.85
N HIS A 189 -17.04 2.39 -8.14
CA HIS A 189 -17.12 2.29 -6.69
C HIS A 189 -15.94 2.96 -5.96
N ILE A 190 -14.85 3.27 -6.68
CA ILE A 190 -13.66 3.88 -6.08
C ILE A 190 -13.97 5.32 -5.69
N ARG A 191 -13.71 5.67 -4.43
CA ARG A 191 -13.83 7.04 -3.91
C ARG A 191 -12.46 7.62 -3.57
N THR A 192 -11.54 6.79 -3.14
CA THR A 192 -10.14 7.19 -2.93
C THR A 192 -9.22 6.22 -3.66
N LEU A 193 -8.35 6.77 -4.51
CA LEU A 193 -7.27 6.05 -5.16
C LEU A 193 -5.94 6.61 -4.66
N LYS A 194 -5.12 5.75 -4.06
CA LYS A 194 -3.85 6.14 -3.50
C LYS A 194 -2.72 5.34 -4.12
N PHE A 195 -1.66 6.05 -4.53
CA PHE A 195 -0.42 5.44 -4.99
C PHE A 195 0.69 5.67 -3.99
N THR A 196 1.33 4.55 -3.62
CA THR A 196 2.52 4.51 -2.77
C THR A 196 3.47 3.43 -3.30
N GLY A 197 4.59 3.21 -2.65
CA GLY A 197 5.53 2.16 -3.06
C GLY A 197 6.94 2.68 -3.12
N GLY A 198 7.65 2.46 -4.23
CA GLY A 198 8.91 3.11 -4.54
C GLY A 198 8.71 4.60 -4.80
N GLU A 199 8.85 5.02 -6.04
CA GLU A 199 8.41 6.34 -6.49
C GLU A 199 7.29 6.17 -7.52
N PRO A 200 6.01 6.40 -7.13
CA PRO A 200 4.88 6.16 -8.01
C PRO A 200 4.95 6.91 -9.33
N THR A 201 5.51 8.12 -9.31
CA THR A 201 5.56 8.99 -10.49
C THR A 201 6.54 8.53 -11.58
N VAL A 202 7.43 7.57 -11.28
CA VAL A 202 8.32 6.95 -12.28
C VAL A 202 7.85 5.56 -12.73
N ILE A 203 6.70 5.11 -12.24
CA ILE A 203 6.12 3.80 -12.59
C ILE A 203 5.14 4.00 -13.75
N PRO A 204 5.38 3.43 -14.95
CA PRO A 204 4.52 3.63 -16.12
C PRO A 204 3.06 3.26 -15.86
N GLN A 205 2.82 2.18 -15.12
CA GLN A 205 1.48 1.69 -14.81
C GLN A 205 0.67 2.67 -13.95
N VAL A 206 1.31 3.52 -13.15
CA VAL A 206 0.60 4.61 -12.44
C VAL A 206 0.04 5.61 -13.44
N HIS A 207 0.84 6.00 -14.44
CA HIS A 207 0.41 6.92 -15.48
C HIS A 207 -0.73 6.33 -16.32
N GLU A 208 -0.64 5.05 -16.69
CA GLU A 208 -1.68 4.33 -17.46
C GLU A 208 -3.02 4.29 -16.70
N VAL A 209 -2.99 3.97 -15.40
CA VAL A 209 -4.20 3.97 -14.56
C VAL A 209 -4.80 5.36 -14.47
N MET A 210 -3.99 6.38 -14.23
CA MET A 210 -4.48 7.75 -14.11
C MET A 210 -5.08 8.26 -15.41
N ASP A 211 -4.38 8.09 -16.52
CA ASP A 211 -4.86 8.48 -17.86
C ASP A 211 -6.19 7.78 -18.20
N TRP A 212 -6.29 6.49 -17.91
CA TRP A 212 -7.53 5.76 -18.11
C TRP A 212 -8.67 6.28 -17.24
N MET A 213 -8.43 6.57 -15.94
CA MET A 213 -9.45 7.12 -15.03
C MET A 213 -9.95 8.48 -15.51
N VAL A 214 -9.07 9.31 -16.05
CA VAL A 214 -9.44 10.62 -16.64
C VAL A 214 -10.27 10.43 -17.92
N LYS A 215 -9.80 9.62 -18.87
CA LYS A 215 -10.45 9.39 -20.16
C LYS A 215 -11.83 8.72 -20.03
N SER A 216 -11.98 7.83 -19.06
CA SER A 216 -13.26 7.15 -18.77
C SER A 216 -14.23 7.98 -17.95
N GLY A 217 -13.80 9.15 -17.45
CA GLY A 217 -14.62 10.04 -16.63
C GLY A 217 -14.72 9.66 -15.15
N HIS A 218 -14.15 8.54 -14.72
CA HIS A 218 -14.17 8.09 -13.32
C HIS A 218 -13.40 9.02 -12.39
N ALA A 219 -12.37 9.72 -12.88
CA ALA A 219 -11.58 10.67 -12.09
C ALA A 219 -12.46 11.71 -11.36
N LYS A 220 -13.59 12.12 -11.93
CA LYS A 220 -14.48 13.17 -11.40
C LYS A 220 -15.09 12.87 -10.02
N HIS A 221 -15.14 11.60 -9.61
CA HIS A 221 -15.66 11.21 -8.29
C HIS A 221 -14.60 10.61 -7.37
N ILE A 222 -13.34 10.54 -7.81
CA ILE A 222 -12.22 9.92 -7.08
C ILE A 222 -11.34 10.99 -6.44
N HIS A 223 -11.03 10.83 -5.15
CA HIS A 223 -9.96 11.56 -4.47
C HIS A 223 -8.63 10.85 -4.71
N ILE A 224 -7.72 11.47 -5.48
CA ILE A 224 -6.41 10.89 -5.73
C ILE A 224 -5.39 11.32 -4.68
N ARG A 225 -4.57 10.37 -4.22
CA ARG A 225 -3.49 10.61 -3.27
C ARG A 225 -2.18 10.00 -3.77
N ILE A 226 -1.14 10.79 -3.87
CA ILE A 226 0.20 10.31 -4.27
C ILE A 226 1.21 10.68 -3.19
N THR A 227 2.03 9.69 -2.80
CA THR A 227 3.22 9.94 -1.97
C THR A 227 4.44 9.84 -2.86
N THR A 228 5.18 10.95 -3.02
CA THR A 228 6.26 11.09 -4.01
C THR A 228 7.48 11.76 -3.43
N ASN A 229 8.64 11.48 -4.00
CA ASN A 229 9.89 12.22 -3.77
C ASN A 229 9.99 13.52 -4.58
N GLY A 230 9.04 13.78 -5.48
CA GLY A 230 8.93 15.01 -6.25
C GLY A 230 9.98 15.19 -7.37
N THR A 231 10.72 14.14 -7.72
CA THR A 231 11.79 14.26 -8.74
C THR A 231 11.28 14.15 -10.18
N ASN A 232 10.08 13.63 -10.39
CA ASN A 232 9.50 13.50 -11.73
C ASN A 232 8.95 14.84 -12.22
N LYS A 233 9.43 15.28 -13.38
CA LYS A 233 9.06 16.54 -14.04
C LYS A 233 7.96 16.36 -15.10
N SER A 234 7.27 15.22 -15.16
CA SER A 234 6.20 14.97 -16.12
C SER A 234 5.01 15.88 -15.88
N LEU A 235 4.84 16.89 -16.71
CA LEU A 235 3.68 17.80 -16.63
C LEU A 235 2.36 17.05 -16.78
N LYS A 236 2.30 16.08 -17.70
CA LYS A 236 1.07 15.29 -17.94
C LYS A 236 0.55 14.61 -16.67
N LEU A 237 1.41 14.02 -15.83
CA LEU A 237 0.98 13.40 -14.59
C LEU A 237 0.25 14.42 -13.68
N TRP A 238 0.82 15.61 -13.55
CA TRP A 238 0.25 16.66 -12.70
C TRP A 238 -1.03 17.25 -13.28
N GLU A 239 -1.11 17.39 -14.61
CA GLU A 239 -2.33 17.80 -15.32
C GLU A 239 -3.44 16.75 -15.15
N ASP A 240 -3.12 15.45 -15.27
CA ASP A 240 -4.09 14.38 -15.04
C ASP A 240 -4.67 14.45 -13.61
N MET A 241 -3.86 14.78 -12.60
CA MET A 241 -4.32 14.92 -11.22
C MET A 241 -5.37 16.03 -11.04
N LEU A 242 -5.32 17.09 -11.85
CA LEU A 242 -6.30 18.19 -11.78
C LEU A 242 -7.71 17.77 -12.24
N ASN A 243 -7.83 16.65 -12.96
CA ASN A 243 -9.12 16.12 -13.43
C ASN A 243 -9.82 15.24 -12.38
N PHE A 244 -9.16 14.93 -11.28
CA PHE A 244 -9.78 14.19 -10.19
C PHE A 244 -10.62 15.10 -9.30
N ARG A 245 -11.59 14.52 -8.59
CA ARG A 245 -12.47 15.25 -7.66
C ARG A 245 -11.68 16.11 -6.66
N SER A 246 -10.62 15.55 -6.13
CA SER A 246 -9.58 16.28 -5.40
C SER A 246 -8.25 15.53 -5.50
N SER A 247 -7.17 16.27 -5.31
CA SER A 247 -5.82 15.69 -5.33
C SER A 247 -5.06 16.04 -4.06
N GLN A 248 -4.37 15.04 -3.50
CA GLN A 248 -3.47 15.22 -2.38
C GLN A 248 -2.08 14.68 -2.72
N ILE A 249 -1.11 15.57 -2.74
CA ILE A 249 0.29 15.23 -2.93
C ILE A 249 0.96 15.26 -1.55
N ARG A 250 1.54 14.12 -1.15
CA ARG A 250 2.42 14.07 0.00
C ARG A 250 3.85 13.98 -0.49
N MET A 251 4.55 15.09 -0.42
CA MET A 251 5.97 15.13 -0.74
C MET A 251 6.78 14.61 0.45
N LEU A 252 7.64 13.63 0.19
CA LEU A 252 8.63 13.19 1.17
C LEU A 252 9.81 14.15 1.10
N SER A 253 10.12 14.79 2.21
CA SER A 253 11.27 15.69 2.30
C SER A 253 12.57 14.89 2.13
N LEU A 254 13.39 15.27 1.16
CA LEU A 254 14.71 14.70 0.91
C LEU A 254 15.82 15.44 1.68
N ILE A 255 15.45 16.39 2.55
CA ILE A 255 16.38 17.23 3.30
C ILE A 255 17.27 16.41 4.26
N HIS A 256 16.85 15.22 4.59
CA HIS A 256 17.59 14.32 5.50
C HIS A 256 18.40 13.24 4.77
N ILE A 257 18.68 13.44 3.49
CA ILE A 257 19.54 12.56 2.70
C ILE A 257 21.03 13.01 2.86
#